data_2abc2e76780719c13703b64812d175cf
#
_entry.id   2abc2e76780719c13703b64812d175cf
#
_cell.length_a   1.000
_cell.length_b   1.000
_cell.length_c   1.000
_cell.angle_alpha   90.00
_cell.angle_beta   90.00
_cell.angle_gamma   90.00
#
_symmetry.space_group_name_H-M   'P 1'
#
loop_
_entity.id
_entity.type
_entity.pdbx_description
1 polymer ?
#
loop_
_entity_poly.entity_id
_entity_poly.type
_entity_poly.pdbx_seq_one_letter_code
_entity_poly.pdbx_strand_id
1 'polypeptide(L)'
;MYGVTMRVNHNGLTIVLRALSKEDIPVLVEHFSSMKVHLYTKGIFAQTLENELEWYEKNRKDPDGVTWAIQPEGYQFPIGVTSLHHINSRENSCGSGIIIWDPAWWGKGVAGAAHLGRTLFAADYLNRWTIRSSVRVANDASRRALERVGYTIWGTEPACILRANEWLDTYRLIWFHPERTDVFYPDGIPQMYQAGVERARIALDVARTEVVFP
;
A
#
# COMPACT_ATOMS: atom_id res chain seq x y z
N MET A 1 -12.43 2.52 -7.35
CA MET A 1 -12.04 2.45 -8.80
C MET A 1 -10.75 1.65 -8.95
N TYR A 2 -10.39 1.29 -10.18
CA TYR A 2 -9.09 0.67 -10.47
C TYR A 2 -8.17 1.70 -11.12
N GLY A 3 -6.88 1.65 -10.75
CA GLY A 3 -5.91 2.62 -11.23
C GLY A 3 -5.39 2.30 -12.64
N VAL A 4 -4.85 3.32 -13.29
CA VAL A 4 -4.15 3.18 -14.56
C VAL A 4 -2.95 2.25 -14.44
N THR A 5 -2.57 1.63 -15.54
CA THR A 5 -1.41 0.72 -15.53
C THR A 5 -0.11 1.49 -15.30
N MET A 6 0.72 0.97 -14.41
CA MET A 6 2.07 1.45 -14.14
C MET A 6 3.04 0.28 -14.17
N ARG A 7 4.15 0.42 -14.83
CA ARG A 7 5.28 -0.52 -14.78
C ARG A 7 6.35 0.05 -13.87
N VAL A 8 6.74 -0.69 -12.86
CA VAL A 8 7.75 -0.28 -11.87
C VAL A 8 8.96 -1.18 -12.01
N ASN A 9 10.10 -0.58 -12.37
CA ASN A 9 11.39 -1.28 -12.49
C ASN A 9 12.27 -0.88 -11.30
N HIS A 10 12.33 -1.70 -10.26
CA HIS A 10 13.03 -1.36 -9.03
C HIS A 10 13.95 -2.48 -8.55
N ASN A 11 15.23 -2.18 -8.35
CA ASN A 11 16.25 -3.10 -7.84
C ASN A 11 16.30 -4.47 -8.61
N GLY A 12 16.18 -4.44 -9.92
CA GLY A 12 16.20 -5.65 -10.77
C GLY A 12 14.88 -6.43 -10.77
N LEU A 13 13.85 -5.95 -10.07
CA LEU A 13 12.50 -6.49 -10.10
C LEU A 13 11.62 -5.60 -10.95
N THR A 14 10.87 -6.19 -11.87
CA THR A 14 9.80 -5.49 -12.61
C THR A 14 8.44 -6.01 -12.16
N ILE A 15 7.58 -5.10 -11.73
CA ILE A 15 6.17 -5.37 -11.47
C ILE A 15 5.28 -4.47 -12.31
N VAL A 16 4.08 -4.95 -12.61
CA VAL A 16 3.02 -4.17 -13.22
C VAL A 16 1.93 -3.97 -12.18
N LEU A 17 1.61 -2.70 -11.91
CA LEU A 17 0.42 -2.31 -11.17
C LEU A 17 -0.66 -2.03 -12.21
N ARG A 18 -1.70 -2.86 -12.25
CA ARG A 18 -2.77 -2.77 -13.26
C ARG A 18 -4.16 -2.83 -12.63
N ALA A 19 -5.18 -2.53 -13.41
CA ALA A 19 -6.55 -2.79 -12.99
C ALA A 19 -6.73 -4.28 -12.65
N LEU A 20 -7.44 -4.55 -11.55
CA LEU A 20 -7.89 -5.91 -11.22
C LEU A 20 -9.02 -6.32 -12.17
N SER A 21 -8.98 -7.55 -12.66
CA SER A 21 -10.04 -8.12 -13.49
C SER A 21 -10.86 -9.18 -12.76
N LYS A 22 -12.00 -9.56 -13.29
CA LYS A 22 -12.82 -10.63 -12.67
C LYS A 22 -12.12 -11.98 -12.70
N GLU A 23 -11.28 -12.21 -13.70
CA GLU A 23 -10.50 -13.43 -13.89
C GLU A 23 -9.40 -13.58 -12.83
N ASP A 24 -9.01 -12.51 -12.16
CA ASP A 24 -8.05 -12.53 -11.05
C ASP A 24 -8.68 -13.02 -9.73
N ILE A 25 -10.01 -12.90 -9.58
CA ILE A 25 -10.70 -13.14 -8.31
C ILE A 25 -10.58 -14.59 -7.82
N PRO A 26 -10.71 -15.63 -8.66
CA PRO A 26 -10.52 -17.02 -8.21
C PRO A 26 -9.16 -17.28 -7.58
N VAL A 27 -8.08 -16.71 -8.16
CA VAL A 27 -6.72 -16.84 -7.64
C VAL A 27 -6.58 -16.15 -6.28
N LEU A 28 -7.19 -14.97 -6.14
CA LEU A 28 -7.24 -14.23 -4.87
C LEU A 28 -7.92 -15.06 -3.78
N VAL A 29 -9.08 -15.66 -4.07
CA VAL A 29 -9.85 -16.49 -3.11
C VAL A 29 -9.05 -17.69 -2.63
N GLU A 30 -8.34 -18.39 -3.52
CA GLU A 30 -7.49 -19.52 -3.16
C GLU A 30 -6.44 -19.13 -2.10
N HIS A 31 -5.77 -17.99 -2.30
CA HIS A 31 -4.75 -17.51 -1.37
C HIS A 31 -5.31 -16.95 -0.07
N PHE A 32 -6.49 -16.30 -0.10
CA PHE A 32 -7.15 -15.77 1.10
C PHE A 32 -7.68 -16.86 2.04
N SER A 33 -7.68 -18.12 1.66
CA SER A 33 -7.94 -19.24 2.57
C SER A 33 -6.76 -19.57 3.50
N SER A 34 -5.60 -18.93 3.30
CA SER A 34 -4.38 -19.20 4.07
C SER A 34 -4.30 -18.36 5.35
N MET A 35 -4.16 -19.01 6.50
CA MET A 35 -3.90 -18.34 7.79
C MET A 35 -2.64 -17.48 7.77
N LYS A 36 -1.61 -17.83 6.97
CA LYS A 36 -0.39 -17.01 6.83
C LYS A 36 -0.70 -15.61 6.33
N VAL A 37 -1.63 -15.49 5.38
CA VAL A 37 -2.08 -14.20 4.85
C VAL A 37 -2.90 -13.46 5.90
N HIS A 38 -3.75 -14.16 6.64
CA HIS A 38 -4.63 -13.56 7.64
C HIS A 38 -3.94 -13.10 8.93
N LEU A 39 -2.73 -13.56 9.23
CA LEU A 39 -2.00 -13.13 10.44
C LEU A 39 -1.90 -11.61 10.56
N TYR A 40 -1.76 -10.91 9.46
CA TYR A 40 -1.53 -9.47 9.44
C TYR A 40 -2.73 -8.66 8.89
N THR A 41 -3.80 -9.32 8.45
CA THR A 41 -5.02 -8.66 7.98
C THR A 41 -6.06 -8.52 9.10
N LYS A 42 -7.17 -7.84 8.84
CA LYS A 42 -8.29 -7.78 9.80
C LYS A 42 -9.18 -9.02 9.75
N GLY A 43 -9.24 -9.72 8.63
CA GLY A 43 -10.05 -10.91 8.44
C GLY A 43 -9.46 -12.16 9.10
N ILE A 44 -10.31 -13.10 9.50
CA ILE A 44 -9.94 -14.44 9.99
C ILE A 44 -10.76 -15.54 9.34
N PHE A 45 -11.73 -15.15 8.51
CA PHE A 45 -12.60 -16.11 7.82
C PHE A 45 -12.18 -16.21 6.36
N ALA A 46 -12.20 -17.43 5.83
CA ALA A 46 -12.03 -17.64 4.40
C ALA A 46 -13.11 -16.87 3.62
N GLN A 47 -12.72 -16.25 2.55
CA GLN A 47 -13.65 -15.57 1.65
C GLN A 47 -14.15 -16.55 0.59
N THR A 48 -15.43 -16.43 0.24
CA THR A 48 -15.99 -17.18 -0.90
C THR A 48 -15.77 -16.39 -2.20
N LEU A 49 -15.93 -17.08 -3.32
CA LEU A 49 -15.84 -16.43 -4.63
C LEU A 49 -16.89 -15.32 -4.77
N GLU A 50 -18.11 -15.56 -4.27
CA GLU A 50 -19.21 -14.60 -4.31
C GLU A 50 -18.87 -13.34 -3.52
N ASN A 51 -18.33 -13.48 -2.28
CA ASN A 51 -17.95 -12.35 -1.44
C ASN A 51 -16.87 -11.49 -2.11
N GLU A 52 -15.88 -12.13 -2.74
CA GLU A 52 -14.79 -11.40 -3.42
C GLU A 52 -15.27 -10.77 -4.75
N LEU A 53 -16.23 -11.37 -5.45
CA LEU A 53 -16.87 -10.73 -6.60
C LEU A 53 -17.71 -9.51 -6.18
N GLU A 54 -18.43 -9.58 -5.05
CA GLU A 54 -19.14 -8.43 -4.48
C GLU A 54 -18.15 -7.32 -4.08
N TRP A 55 -17.05 -7.67 -3.41
CA TRP A 55 -15.98 -6.74 -3.10
C TRP A 55 -15.40 -6.09 -4.36
N TYR A 56 -15.16 -6.87 -5.43
CA TYR A 56 -14.69 -6.37 -6.72
C TYR A 56 -15.65 -5.33 -7.29
N GLU A 57 -16.94 -5.62 -7.34
CA GLU A 57 -17.94 -4.70 -7.89
C GLU A 57 -18.10 -3.43 -7.02
N LYS A 58 -18.04 -3.56 -5.70
CA LYS A 58 -18.06 -2.42 -4.78
C LYS A 58 -16.83 -1.53 -4.97
N ASN A 59 -15.65 -2.14 -5.00
CA ASN A 59 -14.39 -1.43 -5.16
C ASN A 59 -14.30 -0.70 -6.51
N ARG A 60 -14.83 -1.30 -7.59
CA ARG A 60 -14.90 -0.70 -8.92
C ARG A 60 -15.71 0.60 -8.95
N LYS A 61 -16.71 0.73 -8.09
CA LYS A 61 -17.62 1.88 -8.00
C LYS A 61 -17.23 2.89 -6.91
N ASP A 62 -16.25 2.57 -6.07
CA ASP A 62 -15.83 3.43 -4.98
C ASP A 62 -15.11 4.69 -5.53
N PRO A 63 -15.69 5.91 -5.39
CA PRO A 63 -15.07 7.13 -5.88
C PRO A 63 -13.87 7.58 -5.05
N ASP A 64 -13.79 7.13 -3.79
CA ASP A 64 -12.78 7.55 -2.82
C ASP A 64 -11.67 6.49 -2.65
N GLY A 65 -11.58 5.56 -3.61
CA GLY A 65 -10.58 4.49 -3.61
C GLY A 65 -10.00 4.20 -4.99
N VAL A 66 -8.71 3.87 -5.02
CA VAL A 66 -8.01 3.37 -6.22
C VAL A 66 -7.23 2.12 -5.84
N THR A 67 -7.47 1.03 -6.56
CA THR A 67 -6.83 -0.27 -6.31
C THR A 67 -6.10 -0.75 -7.56
N TRP A 68 -4.94 -1.37 -7.36
CA TRP A 68 -4.15 -2.05 -8.37
C TRP A 68 -3.89 -3.49 -7.97
N ALA A 69 -3.99 -4.39 -8.93
CA ALA A 69 -3.37 -5.71 -8.88
C ALA A 69 -1.84 -5.54 -8.97
N ILE A 70 -1.09 -6.33 -8.21
CA ILE A 70 0.37 -6.38 -8.25
C ILE A 70 0.76 -7.63 -9.03
N GLN A 71 1.30 -7.48 -10.23
CA GLN A 71 1.68 -8.59 -11.09
C GLN A 71 3.17 -8.50 -11.44
N PRO A 72 3.99 -9.49 -11.04
CA PRO A 72 5.36 -9.57 -11.51
C PRO A 72 5.40 -9.78 -13.03
N GLU A 73 6.38 -9.19 -13.69
CA GLU A 73 6.55 -9.35 -15.13
C GLU A 73 6.76 -10.85 -15.49
N GLY A 74 6.09 -11.26 -16.57
CA GLY A 74 6.13 -12.66 -17.01
C GLY A 74 5.20 -13.63 -16.26
N TYR A 75 4.46 -13.15 -15.23
CA TYR A 75 3.47 -13.95 -14.52
C TYR A 75 2.08 -13.70 -15.08
N GLN A 76 1.27 -14.76 -15.12
CA GLN A 76 -0.07 -14.71 -15.67
C GLN A 76 -1.06 -14.01 -14.73
N PHE A 77 -0.95 -14.24 -13.41
CA PHE A 77 -1.87 -13.74 -12.41
C PHE A 77 -1.19 -12.82 -11.42
N PRO A 78 -1.94 -11.92 -10.77
CA PRO A 78 -1.41 -11.08 -9.72
C PRO A 78 -1.08 -11.88 -8.46
N ILE A 79 -0.16 -11.36 -7.68
CA ILE A 79 0.32 -11.94 -6.41
C ILE A 79 -0.12 -11.11 -5.20
N GLY A 80 -0.82 -10.04 -5.43
CA GLY A 80 -1.24 -9.10 -4.39
C GLY A 80 -2.07 -7.96 -4.95
N VAL A 81 -2.51 -7.10 -4.05
CA VAL A 81 -3.14 -5.81 -4.37
C VAL A 81 -2.52 -4.70 -3.55
N THR A 82 -2.50 -3.50 -4.10
CA THR A 82 -2.19 -2.26 -3.38
C THR A 82 -3.26 -1.23 -3.65
N SER A 83 -3.55 -0.36 -2.67
CA SER A 83 -4.63 0.60 -2.80
C SER A 83 -4.33 1.93 -2.13
N LEU A 84 -4.98 2.97 -2.65
CA LEU A 84 -5.30 4.21 -1.95
C LEU A 84 -6.79 4.18 -1.61
N HIS A 85 -7.16 4.62 -0.43
CA HIS A 85 -8.54 4.63 0.04
C HIS A 85 -8.81 5.87 0.89
N HIS A 86 -10.10 6.20 1.11
CA HIS A 86 -10.50 7.42 1.80
C HIS A 86 -9.79 8.65 1.19
N ILE A 87 -9.80 8.73 -0.13
CA ILE A 87 -9.22 9.85 -0.87
C ILE A 87 -10.06 11.09 -0.55
N ASN A 88 -9.45 12.05 0.16
CA ASN A 88 -10.10 13.29 0.57
C ASN A 88 -9.46 14.47 -0.16
N SER A 89 -10.18 15.01 -1.13
CA SER A 89 -9.67 16.13 -1.96
C SER A 89 -9.68 17.47 -1.18
N ARG A 90 -10.52 17.60 -0.17
CA ARG A 90 -10.56 18.81 0.66
C ARG A 90 -9.30 18.93 1.52
N GLU A 91 -8.81 17.81 2.05
CA GLU A 91 -7.69 17.78 2.97
C GLU A 91 -6.40 17.28 2.31
N ASN A 92 -6.44 17.07 0.99
CA ASN A 92 -5.31 16.51 0.22
C ASN A 92 -4.68 15.28 0.87
N SER A 93 -5.52 14.39 1.41
CA SER A 93 -5.10 13.22 2.17
C SER A 93 -5.70 11.93 1.61
N CYS A 94 -5.06 10.80 1.92
CA CYS A 94 -5.63 9.48 1.69
C CYS A 94 -5.05 8.44 2.65
N GLY A 95 -5.67 7.28 2.69
CA GLY A 95 -5.10 6.08 3.30
C GLY A 95 -4.41 5.21 2.26
N SER A 96 -3.61 4.25 2.70
CA SER A 96 -2.97 3.28 1.82
C SER A 96 -2.91 1.89 2.42
N GLY A 97 -3.01 0.87 1.55
CA GLY A 97 -2.96 -0.53 1.92
C GLY A 97 -2.22 -1.38 0.91
N ILE A 98 -1.73 -2.53 1.35
CA ILE A 98 -1.13 -3.55 0.51
C ILE A 98 -1.36 -4.93 1.11
N ILE A 99 -1.62 -5.91 0.27
CA ILE A 99 -1.61 -7.33 0.61
C ILE A 99 -0.86 -8.06 -0.50
N ILE A 100 0.18 -8.80 -0.14
CA ILE A 100 0.84 -9.77 -1.01
C ILE A 100 0.42 -11.13 -0.48
N TRP A 101 -0.47 -11.80 -1.19
CA TRP A 101 -1.08 -13.06 -0.75
C TRP A 101 -0.23 -14.30 -1.07
N ASP A 102 0.69 -14.21 -2.03
CA ASP A 102 1.60 -15.31 -2.33
C ASP A 102 2.89 -15.20 -1.50
N PRO A 103 3.10 -16.10 -0.51
CA PRO A 103 4.29 -16.08 0.33
C PRO A 103 5.61 -16.29 -0.43
N ALA A 104 5.57 -16.88 -1.62
CA ALA A 104 6.75 -17.08 -2.45
C ALA A 104 7.39 -15.75 -2.89
N TRP A 105 6.64 -14.65 -2.81
CA TRP A 105 7.09 -13.30 -3.17
C TRP A 105 7.46 -12.43 -1.97
N TRP A 106 7.32 -12.94 -0.76
CA TRP A 106 7.74 -12.19 0.43
C TRP A 106 9.26 -12.07 0.50
N GLY A 107 9.74 -10.91 0.92
CA GLY A 107 11.17 -10.61 1.00
C GLY A 107 11.86 -10.30 -0.33
N LYS A 108 11.16 -10.37 -1.47
CA LYS A 108 11.73 -10.17 -2.82
C LYS A 108 11.62 -8.71 -3.33
N GLY A 109 11.28 -7.74 -2.48
CA GLY A 109 11.22 -6.32 -2.89
C GLY A 109 9.88 -5.86 -3.48
N VAL A 110 8.92 -6.77 -3.71
CA VAL A 110 7.62 -6.47 -4.32
C VAL A 110 6.88 -5.33 -3.61
N ALA A 111 6.83 -5.37 -2.27
CA ALA A 111 6.16 -4.33 -1.49
C ALA A 111 6.81 -2.96 -1.70
N GLY A 112 8.15 -2.89 -1.76
CA GLY A 112 8.88 -1.65 -2.03
C GLY A 112 8.53 -1.07 -3.39
N ALA A 113 8.60 -1.88 -4.44
CA ALA A 113 8.24 -1.46 -5.80
C ALA A 113 6.77 -1.01 -5.89
N ALA A 114 5.84 -1.74 -5.27
CA ALA A 114 4.42 -1.36 -5.24
C ALA A 114 4.18 -0.05 -4.47
N HIS A 115 4.91 0.17 -3.38
CA HIS A 115 4.85 1.43 -2.63
C HIS A 115 5.37 2.61 -3.46
N LEU A 116 6.46 2.45 -4.22
CA LEU A 116 6.97 3.51 -5.10
C LEU A 116 5.90 3.95 -6.11
N GLY A 117 5.36 3.02 -6.89
CA GLY A 117 4.34 3.34 -7.91
C GLY A 117 3.08 3.97 -7.30
N ARG A 118 2.54 3.38 -6.23
CA ARG A 118 1.35 3.89 -5.54
C ARG A 118 1.58 5.27 -4.93
N THR A 119 2.73 5.51 -4.29
CA THR A 119 3.03 6.79 -3.64
C THR A 119 3.26 7.89 -4.66
N LEU A 120 3.96 7.59 -5.76
CA LEU A 120 4.09 8.50 -6.90
C LEU A 120 2.72 8.91 -7.45
N PHE A 121 1.83 7.94 -7.67
CA PHE A 121 0.49 8.23 -8.17
C PHE A 121 -0.31 9.11 -7.19
N ALA A 122 -0.21 8.85 -5.89
CA ALA A 122 -0.85 9.67 -4.87
C ALA A 122 -0.31 11.11 -4.86
N ALA A 123 1.01 11.28 -4.94
CA ALA A 123 1.68 12.58 -4.86
C ALA A 123 1.47 13.41 -6.13
N ASP A 124 1.89 12.88 -7.28
CA ASP A 124 2.03 13.65 -8.51
C ASP A 124 0.74 13.69 -9.34
N TYR A 125 -0.12 12.66 -9.26
CA TYR A 125 -1.34 12.59 -10.07
C TYR A 125 -2.62 12.89 -9.29
N LEU A 126 -2.69 12.52 -8.01
CA LEU A 126 -3.84 12.85 -7.17
C LEU A 126 -3.60 14.11 -6.31
N ASN A 127 -2.38 14.65 -6.27
CA ASN A 127 -1.98 15.78 -5.42
C ASN A 127 -2.30 15.53 -3.94
N ARG A 128 -1.93 14.34 -3.42
CA ARG A 128 -2.10 14.03 -1.99
C ARG A 128 -0.87 14.51 -1.21
N TRP A 129 -1.10 15.30 -0.17
CA TRP A 129 -0.03 15.89 0.65
C TRP A 129 0.30 15.02 1.86
N THR A 130 -0.66 14.21 2.30
CA THR A 130 -0.42 13.19 3.34
C THR A 130 -1.03 11.85 2.95
N ILE A 131 -0.31 10.77 3.29
CA ILE A 131 -0.80 9.40 3.12
C ILE A 131 -0.68 8.69 4.46
N ARG A 132 -1.78 8.13 4.95
CA ARG A 132 -1.82 7.38 6.21
C ARG A 132 -1.78 5.89 5.93
N SER A 133 -1.08 5.16 6.80
CA SER A 133 -1.03 3.70 6.74
C SER A 133 -1.02 3.10 8.14
N SER A 134 -1.24 1.81 8.22
CA SER A 134 -1.11 1.07 9.48
C SER A 134 -0.47 -0.29 9.23
N VAL A 135 0.31 -0.77 10.19
CA VAL A 135 0.96 -2.08 10.12
C VAL A 135 1.00 -2.72 11.51
N ARG A 136 0.79 -4.02 11.58
CA ARG A 136 0.93 -4.76 12.85
C ARG A 136 2.36 -4.64 13.36
N VAL A 137 2.54 -4.42 14.66
CA VAL A 137 3.87 -4.29 15.26
C VAL A 137 4.75 -5.49 14.91
N ALA A 138 4.17 -6.71 14.90
CA ALA A 138 4.86 -7.93 14.54
C ALA A 138 5.21 -8.07 13.05
N ASN A 139 4.69 -7.19 12.16
CA ASN A 139 4.96 -7.24 10.71
C ASN A 139 6.10 -6.30 10.31
N ASP A 140 7.29 -6.64 10.77
CA ASP A 140 8.52 -5.88 10.50
C ASP A 140 8.82 -5.70 9.01
N ALA A 141 8.51 -6.68 8.17
CA ALA A 141 8.76 -6.60 6.74
C ALA A 141 7.93 -5.47 6.09
N SER A 142 6.63 -5.40 6.42
CA SER A 142 5.74 -4.34 5.92
C SER A 142 6.14 -2.97 6.49
N ARG A 143 6.48 -2.90 7.79
CA ARG A 143 6.96 -1.67 8.42
C ARG A 143 8.17 -1.10 7.69
N ARG A 144 9.23 -1.92 7.52
CA ARG A 144 10.44 -1.50 6.81
C ARG A 144 10.19 -1.09 5.36
N ALA A 145 9.27 -1.77 4.66
CA ALA A 145 8.92 -1.40 3.29
C ALA A 145 8.26 -0.01 3.21
N LEU A 146 7.37 0.33 4.16
CA LEU A 146 6.76 1.66 4.27
C LEU A 146 7.80 2.74 4.65
N GLU A 147 8.64 2.46 5.65
CA GLU A 147 9.67 3.41 6.10
C GLU A 147 10.68 3.76 5.00
N ARG A 148 11.03 2.81 4.13
CA ARG A 148 11.94 3.05 3.00
C ARG A 148 11.40 4.08 2.00
N VAL A 149 10.10 4.14 1.80
CA VAL A 149 9.48 5.14 0.92
C VAL A 149 9.03 6.41 1.67
N GLY A 150 9.45 6.57 2.94
CA GLY A 150 9.32 7.81 3.68
C GLY A 150 8.21 7.87 4.72
N TYR A 151 7.46 6.77 4.95
CA TYR A 151 6.51 6.76 6.06
C TYR A 151 7.22 6.82 7.41
N THR A 152 6.62 7.54 8.35
CA THR A 152 7.11 7.67 9.74
C THR A 152 6.03 7.16 10.69
N ILE A 153 6.42 6.37 11.69
CA ILE A 153 5.52 5.99 12.78
C ILE A 153 5.28 7.23 13.64
N TRP A 154 4.01 7.60 13.80
CA TRP A 154 3.60 8.73 14.65
C TRP A 154 2.87 8.28 15.92
N GLY A 155 2.49 6.99 16.01
CA GLY A 155 1.83 6.45 17.17
C GLY A 155 1.65 4.94 17.09
N THR A 156 1.29 4.35 18.24
CA THR A 156 0.94 2.94 18.37
C THR A 156 -0.46 2.84 18.96
N GLU A 157 -1.30 2.04 18.33
CA GLU A 157 -2.62 1.68 18.83
C GLU A 157 -2.48 0.34 19.57
N PRO A 158 -2.63 0.32 20.88
CA PRO A 158 -2.45 -0.90 21.67
C PRO A 158 -3.66 -1.82 21.53
N ALA A 159 -3.42 -3.12 21.64
CA ALA A 159 -4.44 -4.16 21.79
C ALA A 159 -5.60 -4.07 20.78
N CYS A 160 -5.32 -3.72 19.53
CA CYS A 160 -6.37 -3.44 18.55
C CYS A 160 -6.88 -4.67 17.79
N ILE A 161 -6.17 -5.79 17.83
CA ILE A 161 -6.59 -7.04 17.19
C ILE A 161 -6.22 -8.25 18.06
N LEU A 162 -7.18 -9.13 18.29
CA LEU A 162 -6.95 -10.43 18.91
C LEU A 162 -6.63 -11.48 17.84
N ARG A 163 -5.50 -12.17 17.99
CA ARG A 163 -5.07 -13.31 17.15
C ARG A 163 -4.48 -14.40 18.02
N ALA A 164 -4.93 -15.64 17.85
CA ALA A 164 -4.42 -16.80 18.57
C ALA A 164 -4.27 -16.55 20.10
N ASN A 165 -5.25 -15.91 20.73
CA ASN A 165 -5.26 -15.47 22.12
C ASN A 165 -4.25 -14.38 22.51
N GLU A 166 -3.60 -13.74 21.54
CA GLU A 166 -2.70 -12.62 21.77
C GLU A 166 -3.29 -11.31 21.23
N TRP A 167 -3.24 -10.24 22.02
CA TRP A 167 -3.57 -8.90 21.59
C TRP A 167 -2.40 -8.30 20.83
N LEU A 168 -2.64 -7.88 19.61
CA LEU A 168 -1.63 -7.29 18.74
C LEU A 168 -1.81 -5.78 18.65
N ASP A 169 -0.70 -5.08 18.80
CA ASP A 169 -0.59 -3.65 18.60
C ASP A 169 -0.42 -3.31 17.11
N THR A 170 -0.78 -2.07 16.76
CA THR A 170 -0.67 -1.56 15.40
C THR A 170 0.06 -0.23 15.39
N TYR A 171 1.14 -0.14 14.62
CA TYR A 171 1.76 1.14 14.29
C TYR A 171 0.84 1.95 13.37
N ARG A 172 0.73 3.24 13.66
CA ARG A 172 0.11 4.25 12.80
C ARG A 172 1.22 5.04 12.12
N LEU A 173 1.20 5.05 10.78
CA LEU A 173 2.23 5.70 9.98
C LEU A 173 1.64 6.82 9.15
N ILE A 174 2.46 7.84 8.92
CA ILE A 174 2.13 8.96 8.04
C ILE A 174 3.29 9.19 7.07
N TRP A 175 2.94 9.53 5.84
CA TRP A 175 3.84 10.03 4.81
C TRP A 175 3.46 11.48 4.51
N PHE A 176 4.44 12.36 4.43
CA PHE A 176 4.26 13.74 4.01
C PHE A 176 4.86 13.94 2.63
N HIS A 177 4.16 14.69 1.79
CA HIS A 177 4.70 15.13 0.51
C HIS A 177 5.91 16.04 0.77
N PRO A 178 7.13 15.69 0.30
CA PRO A 178 8.35 16.39 0.71
C PRO A 178 8.40 17.85 0.24
N GLU A 179 7.65 18.20 -0.81
CA GLU A 179 7.59 19.55 -1.37
C GLU A 179 6.40 20.37 -0.83
N ARG A 180 5.67 19.85 0.20
CA ARG A 180 4.48 20.48 0.79
C ARG A 180 4.55 20.57 2.31
N THR A 181 5.70 20.28 2.91
CA THR A 181 5.87 20.26 4.37
C THR A 181 5.72 21.63 5.00
N ASP A 182 6.07 22.67 4.29
CA ASP A 182 5.93 24.08 4.70
C ASP A 182 4.46 24.51 4.92
N VAL A 183 3.52 23.89 4.20
CA VAL A 183 2.08 24.13 4.41
C VAL A 183 1.60 23.64 5.78
N PHE A 184 2.16 22.53 6.27
CA PHE A 184 1.79 21.96 7.57
C PHE A 184 2.63 22.54 8.72
N TYR A 185 3.87 22.85 8.42
CA TYR A 185 4.89 23.25 9.39
C TYR A 185 5.68 24.44 8.85
N PRO A 186 5.09 25.66 8.83
CA PRO A 186 5.76 26.85 8.30
C PRO A 186 7.04 27.22 9.07
N ASP A 187 7.11 26.87 10.36
CA ASP A 187 8.28 27.09 11.22
C ASP A 187 9.29 25.91 11.20
N GLY A 188 9.10 24.97 10.28
CA GLY A 188 9.93 23.78 10.13
C GLY A 188 9.29 22.49 10.65
N ILE A 189 9.56 21.40 9.95
CA ILE A 189 8.97 20.09 10.27
C ILE A 189 9.53 19.54 11.58
N PRO A 190 8.70 18.98 12.49
CA PRO A 190 9.15 18.36 13.73
C PRO A 190 10.24 17.30 13.50
N GLN A 191 11.22 17.24 14.41
CA GLN A 191 12.37 16.36 14.30
C GLN A 191 11.99 14.89 14.01
N MET A 192 10.92 14.40 14.61
CA MET A 192 10.46 13.02 14.42
C MET A 192 10.07 12.68 12.97
N TYR A 193 9.73 13.66 12.14
CA TYR A 193 9.34 13.46 10.74
C TYR A 193 10.46 13.75 9.74
N GLN A 194 11.52 14.46 10.12
CA GLN A 194 12.57 14.93 9.21
C GLN A 194 13.19 13.80 8.38
N ALA A 195 13.60 12.71 9.05
CA ALA A 195 14.19 11.55 8.36
C ALA A 195 13.20 10.85 7.43
N GLY A 196 11.90 10.86 7.76
CA GLY A 196 10.85 10.32 6.89
C GLY A 196 10.64 11.15 5.64
N VAL A 197 10.57 12.48 5.78
CA VAL A 197 10.44 13.42 4.66
C VAL A 197 11.64 13.34 3.71
N GLU A 198 12.83 13.19 4.24
CA GLU A 198 14.01 13.03 3.38
C GLU A 198 13.98 11.71 2.61
N ARG A 199 13.61 10.59 3.25
CA ARG A 199 13.37 9.33 2.54
C ARG A 199 12.25 9.45 1.51
N ALA A 200 11.18 10.19 1.80
CA ALA A 200 10.08 10.43 0.86
C ALA A 200 10.56 11.19 -0.39
N ARG A 201 11.44 12.19 -0.23
CA ARG A 201 12.05 12.95 -1.33
C ARG A 201 12.84 12.01 -2.25
N ILE A 202 13.78 11.26 -1.67
CA ILE A 202 14.60 10.29 -2.41
C ILE A 202 13.71 9.25 -3.11
N ALA A 203 12.71 8.72 -2.42
CA ALA A 203 11.83 7.70 -2.98
C ALA A 203 10.95 8.23 -4.13
N LEU A 204 10.48 9.49 -4.07
CA LEU A 204 9.75 10.11 -5.17
C LEU A 204 10.65 10.36 -6.38
N ASP A 205 11.88 10.83 -6.18
CA ASP A 205 12.83 11.03 -7.28
C ASP A 205 13.15 9.70 -7.97
N VAL A 206 13.36 8.62 -7.20
CA VAL A 206 13.51 7.27 -7.73
C VAL A 206 12.24 6.83 -8.48
N ALA A 207 11.07 7.03 -7.90
CA ALA A 207 9.81 6.62 -8.52
C ALA A 207 9.53 7.35 -9.85
N ARG A 208 9.86 8.64 -9.94
CA ARG A 208 9.74 9.44 -11.18
C ARG A 208 10.61 8.92 -12.33
N THR A 209 11.68 8.16 -12.02
CA THR A 209 12.55 7.53 -13.03
C THR A 209 12.23 6.07 -13.31
N GLU A 210 11.77 5.33 -12.31
CA GLU A 210 11.57 3.87 -12.38
C GLU A 210 10.13 3.46 -12.69
N VAL A 211 9.16 4.39 -12.58
CA VAL A 211 7.74 4.14 -12.88
C VAL A 211 7.42 4.67 -14.27
N VAL A 212 6.94 3.77 -15.13
CA VAL A 212 6.52 4.10 -16.48
C VAL A 212 5.02 3.88 -16.62
N PHE A 213 4.35 4.82 -17.24
CA PHE A 213 2.94 4.71 -17.65
C PHE A 213 2.93 4.34 -19.13
N PRO A 214 2.55 3.08 -19.49
CA PRO A 214 2.53 2.60 -20.87
C PRO A 214 1.38 3.22 -21.68
#